data_ceb69102cc68b0692db830d0695bba3f
#
_entry.id   ceb69102cc68b0692db830d0695bba3f
#
_cell.length_a   1.000
_cell.length_b   1.000
_cell.length_c   1.000
_cell.angle_alpha   90.00
_cell.angle_beta   90.00
_cell.angle_gamma   90.00
#
_symmetry.space_group_name_H-M   'P 1'
#
loop_
_entity.id
_entity.type
_entity.pdbx_description
1 polymer ?
#
loop_
_entity_poly.entity_id
_entity_poly.type
_entity_poly.pdbx_seq_one_letter_code
_entity_poly.pdbx_strand_id
1 'polypeptide(L)'
;MDEFHGTASAEIDLKTGSLARSLAYAGVLLSCFYLASGGTARADFRVCNDTKSLVGVALGYSEEGRWLTEGWWQIPGETCASVLEGELNSRYYYIYAEDADRGGQWRGDIFMCTANQEFKIEGVEECFERGYQKTGFFEIDTDNRDSWMVRLAESGRSSSTPQ
;
A
#
# COMPACT_ATOMS: atom_id res chain seq x y z
N MET A 1 6.14 31.31 -90.73
CA MET A 1 5.24 32.36 -90.35
C MET A 1 4.53 31.92 -89.09
N ASP A 2 4.95 32.57 -88.05
CA ASP A 2 4.33 33.02 -86.79
C ASP A 2 3.84 31.96 -85.87
N GLU A 3 4.59 31.72 -84.87
CA GLU A 3 4.68 32.34 -83.55
C GLU A 3 3.35 32.52 -82.83
N PHE A 4 3.19 31.85 -81.67
CA PHE A 4 2.77 32.53 -80.48
C PHE A 4 3.13 31.73 -79.23
N HIS A 5 3.97 32.33 -78.39
CA HIS A 5 4.28 31.97 -77.06
C HIS A 5 3.07 32.20 -76.13
N GLY A 6 2.80 31.26 -75.23
CA GLY A 6 1.87 31.44 -74.14
C GLY A 6 2.40 30.70 -72.88
N THR A 7 3.19 31.43 -72.13
CA THR A 7 3.60 30.96 -70.80
C THR A 7 2.45 31.12 -69.83
N ALA A 8 1.90 29.98 -69.35
CA ALA A 8 0.97 29.97 -68.22
C ALA A 8 1.77 29.66 -66.91
N SER A 9 1.97 30.67 -66.10
CA SER A 9 2.46 30.53 -64.76
C SER A 9 1.34 29.97 -63.86
N ALA A 10 1.48 28.76 -63.41
CA ALA A 10 0.61 28.22 -62.40
C ALA A 10 1.10 28.70 -60.98
N GLU A 11 0.34 29.59 -60.39
CA GLU A 11 0.47 29.95 -58.99
C GLU A 11 0.02 28.77 -58.11
N ILE A 12 0.96 28.20 -57.40
CA ILE A 12 0.68 27.21 -56.35
C ILE A 12 0.34 27.97 -55.07
N ASP A 13 -0.96 28.11 -54.81
CA ASP A 13 -1.47 28.65 -53.56
C ASP A 13 -1.21 27.62 -52.44
N LEU A 14 -0.13 27.85 -51.71
CA LEU A 14 0.24 27.02 -50.55
C LEU A 14 -0.66 27.38 -49.37
N LYS A 15 -1.77 26.67 -49.19
CA LYS A 15 -2.59 26.71 -47.97
C LYS A 15 -1.82 26.04 -46.80
N THR A 16 -0.76 26.67 -46.33
CA THR A 16 0.05 26.22 -45.20
C THR A 16 -0.59 26.45 -43.81
N GLY A 17 -1.80 27.04 -43.75
CA GLY A 17 -2.44 27.40 -42.49
C GLY A 17 -3.22 26.29 -41.77
N SER A 18 -3.63 25.22 -42.48
CA SER A 18 -4.54 24.23 -41.93
C SER A 18 -3.83 23.04 -41.25
N LEU A 19 -2.66 22.65 -41.77
CA LEU A 19 -1.90 21.51 -41.20
C LEU A 19 -1.20 21.85 -39.90
N ALA A 20 -0.72 23.08 -39.74
CA ALA A 20 -0.06 23.51 -38.48
C ALA A 20 -1.05 23.58 -37.30
N ARG A 21 -2.31 23.95 -37.55
CA ARG A 21 -3.34 23.98 -36.50
C ARG A 21 -3.77 22.57 -36.08
N SER A 22 -3.86 21.62 -36.98
CA SER A 22 -4.25 20.24 -36.67
C SER A 22 -3.18 19.50 -35.85
N LEU A 23 -1.89 19.77 -36.09
CA LEU A 23 -0.80 19.20 -35.33
C LEU A 23 -0.73 19.76 -33.89
N ALA A 24 -1.07 21.05 -33.71
CA ALA A 24 -1.10 21.68 -32.40
C ALA A 24 -2.21 21.08 -31.50
N TYR A 25 -3.40 20.79 -32.04
CA TYR A 25 -4.47 20.15 -31.29
C TYR A 25 -4.19 18.68 -30.98
N ALA A 26 -3.53 17.94 -31.86
CA ALA A 26 -3.13 16.55 -31.60
C ALA A 26 -2.12 16.45 -30.46
N GLY A 27 -1.17 17.38 -30.35
CA GLY A 27 -0.19 17.46 -29.27
C GLY A 27 -0.82 17.75 -27.91
N VAL A 28 -1.79 18.64 -27.83
CA VAL A 28 -2.49 19.01 -26.58
C VAL A 28 -3.38 17.87 -26.08
N LEU A 29 -4.08 17.17 -26.99
CA LEU A 29 -4.92 16.01 -26.58
C LEU A 29 -4.08 14.83 -26.09
N LEU A 30 -2.90 14.59 -26.64
CA LEU A 30 -2.00 13.53 -26.20
C LEU A 30 -1.38 13.86 -24.83
N SER A 31 -1.10 15.13 -24.54
CA SER A 31 -0.57 15.61 -23.25
C SER A 31 -1.58 15.47 -22.10
N CYS A 32 -2.88 15.65 -22.37
CA CYS A 32 -3.92 15.49 -21.33
C CYS A 32 -4.17 14.03 -20.92
N PHE A 33 -3.82 13.06 -21.78
CA PHE A 33 -4.06 11.64 -21.48
C PHE A 33 -3.05 11.06 -20.48
N TYR A 34 -1.87 11.68 -20.31
CA TYR A 34 -0.85 11.22 -19.36
C TYR A 34 -1.10 11.64 -17.90
N LEU A 35 -2.02 12.56 -17.64
CA LEU A 35 -2.29 13.07 -16.28
C LEU A 35 -3.37 12.27 -15.52
N ALA A 36 -4.00 11.27 -16.14
CA ALA A 36 -5.10 10.51 -15.55
C ALA A 36 -4.68 9.16 -14.94
N SER A 37 -3.37 8.88 -14.80
CA SER A 37 -2.89 7.71 -14.06
C SER A 37 -2.79 8.01 -12.55
N GLY A 38 -3.85 8.56 -11.97
CA GLY A 38 -4.05 8.60 -10.54
C GLY A 38 -4.29 7.16 -10.06
N GLY A 39 -3.27 6.48 -9.55
CA GLY A 39 -3.46 5.23 -8.84
C GLY A 39 -4.47 5.48 -7.71
N THR A 40 -5.58 4.76 -7.70
CA THR A 40 -6.51 4.77 -6.59
C THR A 40 -5.74 4.29 -5.36
N ALA A 41 -5.57 5.16 -4.37
CA ALA A 41 -5.08 4.75 -3.06
C ALA A 41 -6.07 3.71 -2.53
N ARG A 42 -5.62 2.46 -2.44
CA ARG A 42 -6.42 1.37 -1.91
C ARG A 42 -6.37 1.47 -0.40
N ALA A 43 -7.53 1.45 0.25
CA ALA A 43 -7.59 1.36 1.69
C ALA A 43 -6.96 0.05 2.14
N ASP A 44 -6.12 0.06 3.17
CA ASP A 44 -5.44 -1.12 3.70
C ASP A 44 -4.91 -0.89 5.12
N PHE A 45 -4.61 -1.98 5.81
CA PHE A 45 -3.75 -1.95 6.98
C PHE A 45 -2.34 -2.32 6.56
N ARG A 46 -1.43 -1.35 6.67
CA ARG A 46 -0.06 -1.47 6.19
C ARG A 46 0.94 -1.51 7.34
N VAL A 47 1.91 -2.39 7.24
CA VAL A 47 3.04 -2.42 8.17
C VAL A 47 4.32 -2.12 7.41
N CYS A 48 5.09 -1.14 7.89
CA CYS A 48 6.41 -0.78 7.39
C CYS A 48 7.47 -1.26 8.37
N ASN A 49 8.41 -2.02 7.88
CA ASN A 49 9.58 -2.46 8.64
C ASN A 49 10.73 -1.48 8.42
N ASP A 50 10.97 -0.60 9.38
CA ASP A 50 12.07 0.40 9.34
C ASP A 50 13.40 -0.18 9.85
N THR A 51 13.46 -1.45 10.17
CA THR A 51 14.70 -2.14 10.52
C THR A 51 15.41 -2.66 9.28
N LYS A 52 16.61 -3.22 9.45
CA LYS A 52 17.36 -3.89 8.38
C LYS A 52 17.15 -5.40 8.34
N SER A 53 16.47 -5.95 9.34
CA SER A 53 16.21 -7.38 9.48
C SER A 53 14.91 -7.78 8.80
N LEU A 54 14.74 -9.08 8.58
CA LEU A 54 13.43 -9.64 8.24
C LEU A 54 12.55 -9.64 9.48
N VAL A 55 11.32 -9.14 9.35
CA VAL A 55 10.34 -9.11 10.45
C VAL A 55 9.12 -9.95 10.08
N GLY A 56 8.75 -10.88 10.96
CA GLY A 56 7.50 -11.61 10.92
C GLY A 56 6.40 -10.85 11.66
N VAL A 57 5.24 -10.66 11.05
CA VAL A 57 4.11 -9.92 11.62
C VAL A 57 2.88 -10.82 11.76
N ALA A 58 2.20 -10.71 12.89
CA ALA A 58 0.87 -11.25 13.12
C ALA A 58 -0.11 -10.11 13.43
N LEU A 59 -1.33 -10.20 12.90
CA LEU A 59 -2.41 -9.23 13.06
C LEU A 59 -3.59 -9.87 13.77
N GLY A 60 -4.15 -9.18 14.76
CA GLY A 60 -5.42 -9.49 15.40
C GLY A 60 -6.46 -8.43 15.07
N TYR A 61 -7.68 -8.85 14.76
CA TYR A 61 -8.78 -7.95 14.43
C TYR A 61 -10.15 -8.60 14.64
N SER A 62 -11.19 -7.81 14.64
CA SER A 62 -12.57 -8.30 14.68
C SER A 62 -13.21 -8.19 13.31
N GLU A 63 -13.80 -9.28 12.82
CA GLU A 63 -14.56 -9.35 11.59
C GLU A 63 -15.94 -9.95 11.88
N GLU A 64 -17.01 -9.23 11.58
CA GLU A 64 -18.40 -9.64 11.84
C GLU A 64 -18.64 -10.08 13.30
N GLY A 65 -17.98 -9.42 14.26
CA GLY A 65 -18.10 -9.74 15.69
C GLY A 65 -17.30 -10.97 16.15
N ARG A 66 -16.51 -11.56 15.28
CA ARG A 66 -15.58 -12.67 15.61
C ARG A 66 -14.16 -12.17 15.69
N TRP A 67 -13.41 -12.60 16.67
CA TRP A 67 -12.00 -12.32 16.77
C TRP A 67 -11.19 -13.25 15.87
N LEU A 68 -10.30 -12.68 15.09
CA LEU A 68 -9.39 -13.39 14.19
C LEU A 68 -7.95 -12.98 14.51
N THR A 69 -7.04 -13.93 14.39
CA THR A 69 -5.60 -13.68 14.31
C THR A 69 -5.03 -14.34 13.08
N GLU A 70 -4.23 -13.59 12.33
CA GLU A 70 -3.55 -14.06 11.12
C GLU A 70 -2.07 -13.76 11.18
N GLY A 71 -1.25 -14.55 10.53
CA GLY A 71 0.20 -14.42 10.39
C GLY A 71 0.75 -15.65 9.67
N TRP A 72 1.98 -15.68 9.25
CA TRP A 72 3.00 -14.66 9.42
C TRP A 72 3.23 -13.93 8.10
N TRP A 73 3.12 -12.62 8.07
CA TRP A 73 3.63 -11.82 6.96
C TRP A 73 5.12 -11.58 7.17
N GLN A 74 5.93 -12.03 6.22
CA GLN A 74 7.37 -11.81 6.22
C GLN A 74 7.67 -10.49 5.51
N ILE A 75 8.09 -9.46 6.25
CA ILE A 75 8.36 -8.12 5.72
C ILE A 75 9.87 -7.87 5.73
N PRO A 76 10.52 -7.82 4.55
CA PRO A 76 11.93 -7.51 4.47
C PRO A 76 12.28 -6.14 5.06
N GLY A 77 13.51 -5.97 5.51
CA GLY A 77 13.99 -4.69 6.03
C GLY A 77 13.80 -3.53 5.06
N GLU A 78 13.47 -2.35 5.59
CA GLU A 78 13.28 -1.11 4.85
C GLU A 78 12.15 -1.17 3.79
N THR A 79 11.17 -2.09 3.98
CA THR A 79 10.01 -2.24 3.09
C THR A 79 8.69 -2.18 3.86
N CYS A 80 7.59 -2.05 3.11
CA CYS A 80 6.23 -2.08 3.65
C CYS A 80 5.41 -3.16 2.96
N ALA A 81 4.46 -3.76 3.70
CA ALA A 81 3.49 -4.70 3.17
C ALA A 81 2.07 -4.34 3.64
N SER A 82 1.07 -4.56 2.78
CA SER A 82 -0.32 -4.56 3.19
C SER A 82 -0.63 -5.92 3.82
N VAL A 83 -1.02 -5.91 5.10
CA VAL A 83 -1.34 -7.14 5.86
C VAL A 83 -2.83 -7.39 5.93
N LEU A 84 -3.66 -6.38 5.66
CA LEU A 84 -5.09 -6.51 5.45
C LEU A 84 -5.51 -5.56 4.33
N GLU A 85 -6.10 -6.12 3.27
CA GLU A 85 -6.56 -5.34 2.13
C GLU A 85 -8.01 -4.92 2.29
N GLY A 86 -8.36 -3.74 1.78
CA GLY A 86 -9.70 -3.17 1.84
C GLY A 86 -9.89 -2.20 2.99
N GLU A 87 -11.09 -1.62 3.05
CA GLU A 87 -11.47 -0.68 4.11
C GLU A 87 -11.47 -1.33 5.48
N LEU A 88 -10.91 -0.63 6.46
CA LEU A 88 -10.83 -1.11 7.83
C LEU A 88 -12.22 -0.95 8.49
N ASN A 89 -12.77 -2.07 8.98
CA ASN A 89 -14.11 -2.13 9.56
C ASN A 89 -14.14 -2.08 11.09
N SER A 90 -12.96 -1.99 11.73
CA SER A 90 -12.83 -1.92 13.18
C SER A 90 -11.98 -0.72 13.58
N ARG A 91 -12.26 -0.17 14.76
CA ARG A 91 -11.44 0.87 15.35
C ARG A 91 -10.11 0.33 15.88
N TYR A 92 -10.14 -0.87 16.47
CA TYR A 92 -8.98 -1.46 17.13
C TYR A 92 -8.44 -2.65 16.36
N TYR A 93 -7.12 -2.62 16.14
CA TYR A 93 -6.33 -3.69 15.58
C TYR A 93 -5.20 -4.03 16.54
N TYR A 94 -4.67 -5.23 16.45
CA TYR A 94 -3.67 -5.72 17.36
C TYR A 94 -2.49 -6.28 16.57
N ILE A 95 -1.27 -5.92 16.95
CA ILE A 95 -0.07 -6.38 16.27
C ILE A 95 0.86 -7.08 17.24
N TYR A 96 1.40 -8.18 16.78
CA TYR A 96 2.62 -8.78 17.28
C TYR A 96 3.62 -8.90 16.14
N ALA A 97 4.89 -8.59 16.41
CA ALA A 97 5.93 -8.75 15.42
C ALA A 97 7.22 -9.25 16.07
N GLU A 98 8.02 -9.98 15.31
CA GLU A 98 9.32 -10.49 15.75
C GLU A 98 10.39 -10.31 14.67
N ASP A 99 11.59 -9.92 15.10
CA ASP A 99 12.78 -9.83 14.27
C ASP A 99 13.38 -11.23 14.11
N ALA A 100 13.30 -11.78 12.92
CA ALA A 100 13.76 -13.14 12.62
C ALA A 100 15.28 -13.30 12.68
N ASP A 101 16.04 -12.20 12.51
CA ASP A 101 17.50 -12.22 12.43
C ASP A 101 18.17 -11.94 13.78
N ARG A 102 17.58 -11.04 14.59
CA ARG A 102 18.21 -10.51 15.82
C ARG A 102 17.45 -10.86 17.09
N GLY A 103 16.24 -11.42 16.98
CA GLY A 103 15.44 -11.86 18.12
C GLY A 103 14.75 -10.74 18.91
N GLY A 104 14.51 -9.57 18.29
CA GLY A 104 13.68 -8.51 18.86
C GLY A 104 12.19 -8.81 18.70
N GLN A 105 11.36 -8.22 19.58
CA GLN A 105 9.90 -8.38 19.52
C GLN A 105 9.20 -7.05 19.77
N TRP A 106 8.14 -6.80 19.00
CA TRP A 106 7.13 -5.78 19.25
C TRP A 106 5.89 -6.46 19.80
N ARG A 107 5.68 -6.30 21.10
CA ARG A 107 4.65 -7.02 21.85
C ARG A 107 3.94 -6.09 22.84
N GLY A 108 2.76 -6.51 23.28
CA GLY A 108 1.97 -5.83 24.29
C GLY A 108 1.28 -6.84 25.24
N ASP A 109 0.24 -6.37 25.90
CA ASP A 109 -0.41 -7.10 27.00
C ASP A 109 -1.79 -7.66 26.58
N ILE A 110 -2.19 -7.53 25.33
CA ILE A 110 -3.43 -8.14 24.80
C ILE A 110 -3.10 -9.52 24.26
N PHE A 111 -3.60 -10.55 24.93
CA PHE A 111 -3.25 -11.93 24.58
C PHE A 111 -4.19 -12.50 23.51
N MET A 112 -3.60 -13.03 22.44
CA MET A 112 -4.28 -13.71 21.35
C MET A 112 -3.55 -15.00 20.97
N CYS A 113 -4.20 -15.85 20.18
CA CYS A 113 -3.63 -17.13 19.75
C CYS A 113 -2.77 -16.97 18.50
N THR A 114 -1.59 -17.61 18.48
CA THR A 114 -0.72 -17.69 17.30
C THR A 114 -0.25 -19.13 17.05
N ALA A 115 0.29 -19.40 15.87
CA ALA A 115 0.93 -20.68 15.54
C ALA A 115 2.35 -20.44 14.96
N ASN A 116 3.17 -21.50 14.92
CA ASN A 116 4.55 -21.41 14.43
C ASN A 116 4.69 -21.21 12.92
N GLN A 117 3.67 -21.61 12.16
CA GLN A 117 3.60 -21.47 10.71
C GLN A 117 2.53 -20.46 10.34
N GLU A 118 2.38 -20.13 9.07
CA GLU A 118 1.27 -19.31 8.58
C GLU A 118 -0.06 -19.81 9.10
N PHE A 119 -0.90 -18.90 9.62
CA PHE A 119 -2.14 -19.24 10.30
C PHE A 119 -3.24 -18.21 10.08
N LYS A 120 -4.47 -18.69 10.21
CA LYS A 120 -5.68 -17.90 10.43
C LYS A 120 -6.50 -18.60 11.50
N ILE A 121 -6.59 -17.98 12.68
CA ILE A 121 -7.21 -18.56 13.87
C ILE A 121 -8.42 -17.71 14.27
N GLU A 122 -9.57 -18.35 14.40
CA GLU A 122 -10.77 -17.74 14.96
C GLU A 122 -10.81 -17.96 16.47
N GLY A 123 -11.12 -16.91 17.22
CA GLY A 123 -11.18 -16.91 18.68
C GLY A 123 -9.81 -16.71 19.34
N VAL A 124 -9.83 -16.06 20.50
CA VAL A 124 -8.60 -15.65 21.23
C VAL A 124 -8.44 -16.36 22.57
N GLU A 125 -9.38 -17.22 22.92
CA GLU A 125 -9.39 -17.94 24.19
C GLU A 125 -8.87 -19.37 24.02
N GLU A 126 -8.48 -19.98 25.14
CA GLU A 126 -8.07 -21.39 25.24
C GLU A 126 -6.99 -21.77 24.21
N CYS A 127 -6.01 -20.87 23.99
CA CYS A 127 -5.00 -21.07 22.93
C CYS A 127 -4.24 -22.41 23.12
N PHE A 128 -3.81 -22.71 24.34
CA PHE A 128 -3.02 -23.92 24.63
C PHE A 128 -3.84 -25.20 24.45
N GLU A 129 -5.07 -25.22 24.92
CA GLU A 129 -5.98 -26.36 24.81
C GLU A 129 -6.31 -26.67 23.34
N ARG A 130 -6.29 -25.63 22.50
CA ARG A 130 -6.51 -25.72 21.05
C ARG A 130 -5.23 -25.99 20.27
N GLY A 131 -4.08 -26.11 20.94
CA GLY A 131 -2.79 -26.39 20.30
C GLY A 131 -2.06 -25.17 19.72
N TYR A 132 -2.44 -23.98 20.15
CA TYR A 132 -1.84 -22.71 19.75
C TYR A 132 -0.98 -22.12 20.87
N GLN A 133 -0.21 -21.10 20.53
CA GLN A 133 0.53 -20.29 21.50
C GLN A 133 -0.32 -19.10 21.96
N LYS A 134 -0.10 -18.66 23.19
CA LYS A 134 -0.69 -17.43 23.73
C LYS A 134 0.35 -16.31 23.64
N THR A 135 0.13 -15.37 22.73
CA THR A 135 1.08 -14.31 22.37
C THR A 135 0.52 -12.94 22.74
N GLY A 136 1.37 -12.05 23.24
CA GLY A 136 0.98 -10.69 23.65
C GLY A 136 1.07 -9.72 22.47
N PHE A 137 -0.04 -9.15 22.07
CA PHE A 137 -0.19 -8.13 21.01
C PHE A 137 -0.29 -6.73 21.62
N PHE A 138 0.18 -5.71 20.92
CA PHE A 138 -0.11 -4.31 21.25
C PHE A 138 -1.26 -3.77 20.43
N GLU A 139 -2.04 -2.89 21.06
CA GLU A 139 -3.24 -2.30 20.45
C GLU A 139 -2.90 -1.11 19.54
N ILE A 140 -3.57 -1.02 18.43
CA ILE A 140 -3.58 0.10 17.49
C ILE A 140 -5.00 0.67 17.43
N ASP A 141 -5.18 1.92 17.86
CA ASP A 141 -6.42 2.68 17.67
C ASP A 141 -6.34 3.42 16.33
N THR A 142 -7.14 3.00 15.37
CA THR A 142 -7.20 3.61 14.02
C THR A 142 -8.09 4.84 13.97
N ASP A 143 -8.74 5.21 15.07
CA ASP A 143 -9.71 6.31 15.13
C ASP A 143 -10.82 6.19 14.07
N ASN A 144 -11.26 4.95 13.80
CA ASN A 144 -12.24 4.59 12.76
C ASN A 144 -11.87 5.06 11.34
N ARG A 145 -10.60 5.11 11.01
CA ARG A 145 -10.14 5.41 9.65
C ARG A 145 -10.20 4.17 8.78
N ASP A 146 -10.47 4.37 7.50
CA ASP A 146 -10.58 3.30 6.50
C ASP A 146 -9.24 2.65 6.15
N SER A 147 -8.13 3.31 6.49
CA SER A 147 -6.77 2.80 6.29
C SER A 147 -5.83 3.25 7.40
N TRP A 148 -4.80 2.43 7.67
CA TRP A 148 -3.81 2.71 8.70
C TRP A 148 -2.42 2.22 8.33
N MET A 149 -1.39 2.88 8.86
CA MET A 149 -0.01 2.47 8.69
C MET A 149 0.71 2.41 10.04
N VAL A 150 1.36 1.29 10.31
CA VAL A 150 2.24 1.09 11.47
C VAL A 150 3.68 1.01 11.00
N ARG A 151 4.62 1.61 11.76
CA ARG A 151 6.05 1.54 11.50
C ARG A 151 6.75 0.80 12.63
N LEU A 152 7.43 -0.27 12.30
CA LEU A 152 8.25 -1.06 13.23
C LEU A 152 9.70 -0.57 13.14
N ALA A 153 10.15 0.12 14.18
CA ALA A 153 11.53 0.58 14.31
C ALA A 153 12.29 -0.28 15.32
N GLU A 154 13.63 -0.27 15.28
CA GLU A 154 14.47 -1.01 16.23
C GLU A 154 14.11 -0.64 17.68
N SER A 155 13.93 -1.67 18.51
CA SER A 155 13.65 -1.53 19.95
C SER A 155 14.83 -0.86 20.64
N GLY A 156 14.76 0.46 20.84
CA GLY A 156 15.82 1.24 21.47
C GLY A 156 15.72 2.75 21.22
N ARG A 157 14.86 3.17 20.29
CA ARG A 157 14.53 4.58 20.10
C ARG A 157 13.04 4.82 20.25
N SER A 158 12.57 4.82 21.48
CA SER A 158 11.34 5.54 21.79
C SER A 158 11.59 7.01 21.52
N SER A 159 11.36 7.46 20.28
CA SER A 159 11.16 8.86 20.02
C SER A 159 9.76 9.23 20.49
N SER A 160 9.61 9.42 21.80
CA SER A 160 8.52 10.21 22.34
C SER A 160 8.79 11.65 21.93
N THR A 161 8.25 12.06 20.80
CA THR A 161 8.09 13.49 20.47
C THR A 161 6.65 13.83 20.83
N PRO A 162 6.45 14.61 21.92
CA PRO A 162 5.15 15.23 22.16
C PRO A 162 5.03 16.39 21.18
N GLN A 163 3.96 16.42 20.41
CA GLN A 163 3.42 17.64 19.83
C GLN A 163 2.04 17.91 20.40
#